data_1a5a629b4e9b174c18dd9dab19a7cb63
#
_entry.id   1a5a629b4e9b174c18dd9dab19a7cb63
#
_cell.length_a   1.000
_cell.length_b   1.000
_cell.length_c   1.000
_cell.angle_alpha   90.00
_cell.angle_beta   90.00
_cell.angle_gamma   90.00
#
_symmetry.space_group_name_H-M   'P 1'
#
loop_
_entity.id
_entity.type
_entity.pdbx_description
1 polymer ?
#
loop_
_entity_poly.entity_id
_entity_poly.type
_entity_poly.pdbx_seq_one_letter_code
_entity_poly.pdbx_strand_id
1 'polypeptide(L)'
;MKFPIWLLLLFAAAVALAIAAGHPGHVLLVYPPWRIELSFTLFAVAALAAFVLGHLLLRGLAHALRLPAYVRRFRAERAQRQGHAAMLAALTAYFEGRFAAAEQAAQRAITLGEQPALNSVLAARAAHALREFGQRDAYLAEPAGRAPGEDTMRLLAQAEFELERHQPQSALAALQALKESGVRKHLGAMTLELKAQQQAHNWDAVLELASQLEQRDAIQQTMAQQMRQHAWLEKLRASAGNAQALRGVWKKMPAEVRRTAAIAAEAARVLMQAGECALARQVLTESLNSEWDSDLVALYGDCREGSVVAQIEQAEAWLAAHHDDAGLMLALGKLCLHQKLWGKAQSYLDASLSLQPSREAYTMLAQLAEKQHKPDEAFKYYQLATKMGEATSSART
;
A
#
# COMPACT_ATOMS: atom_id res chain seq x y z
N MET A 1 47.10 34.01 -22.93
CA MET A 1 48.33 34.03 -22.10
C MET A 1 49.63 34.26 -22.87
N LYS A 2 49.66 34.23 -24.19
CA LYS A 2 50.87 34.43 -25.01
C LYS A 2 51.20 35.92 -25.26
N PHE A 3 50.22 36.79 -25.26
CA PHE A 3 50.37 38.23 -25.60
C PHE A 3 51.30 39.02 -24.63
N PRO A 4 51.18 38.93 -23.28
CA PRO A 4 52.06 39.65 -22.38
C PRO A 4 53.51 39.15 -22.44
N ILE A 5 53.73 37.87 -22.70
CA ILE A 5 55.08 37.28 -22.85
C ILE A 5 55.76 37.83 -24.14
N TRP A 6 55.00 37.95 -25.24
CA TRP A 6 55.47 38.50 -26.47
C TRP A 6 55.84 39.99 -26.36
N LEU A 7 55.01 40.75 -25.63
CA LEU A 7 55.26 42.19 -25.37
C LEU A 7 56.50 42.40 -24.51
N LEU A 8 56.68 41.51 -23.50
CA LEU A 8 57.87 41.50 -22.63
C LEU A 8 59.15 41.17 -23.45
N LEU A 9 59.09 40.19 -24.32
CA LEU A 9 60.17 39.81 -25.22
C LEU A 9 60.51 40.95 -26.19
N LEU A 10 59.50 41.61 -26.75
CA LEU A 10 59.69 42.74 -27.67
C LEU A 10 60.33 43.96 -26.97
N PHE A 11 59.90 44.27 -25.77
CA PHE A 11 60.43 45.31 -24.91
C PHE A 11 61.90 44.99 -24.48
N ALA A 12 62.19 43.76 -24.06
CA ALA A 12 63.53 43.28 -23.74
C ALA A 12 64.47 43.34 -24.93
N ALA A 13 63.99 43.01 -26.18
CA ALA A 13 64.73 43.11 -27.40
C ALA A 13 65.01 44.56 -27.75
N ALA A 14 64.05 45.48 -27.57
CA ALA A 14 64.26 46.92 -27.81
C ALA A 14 65.29 47.52 -26.83
N VAL A 15 65.25 47.11 -25.52
CA VAL A 15 66.25 47.53 -24.52
C VAL A 15 67.66 47.02 -24.89
N ALA A 16 67.76 45.73 -25.29
CA ALA A 16 69.04 45.15 -25.73
C ALA A 16 69.63 45.86 -26.96
N LEU A 17 68.78 46.22 -27.94
CA LEU A 17 69.18 46.95 -29.12
C LEU A 17 69.63 48.34 -28.74
N ALA A 18 68.98 49.03 -27.83
CA ALA A 18 69.36 50.36 -27.36
C ALA A 18 70.68 50.34 -26.58
N ILE A 19 70.96 49.27 -25.80
CA ILE A 19 72.26 49.11 -25.11
C ILE A 19 73.39 48.83 -26.18
N ALA A 20 73.13 48.04 -27.19
CA ALA A 20 74.06 47.67 -28.22
C ALA A 20 74.42 48.87 -29.13
N ALA A 21 73.55 49.85 -29.28
CA ALA A 21 73.74 51.03 -30.15
C ALA A 21 74.76 52.05 -29.56
N GLY A 22 75.30 51.87 -28.33
CA GLY A 22 76.42 52.58 -27.76
C GLY A 22 76.29 54.10 -27.60
N HIS A 23 75.08 54.66 -27.66
CA HIS A 23 74.86 56.11 -27.52
C HIS A 23 74.67 56.45 -26.01
N PRO A 24 75.44 57.42 -25.46
CA PRO A 24 75.26 57.87 -24.05
C PRO A 24 74.03 58.78 -23.99
N GLY A 25 72.84 58.18 -23.99
CA GLY A 25 71.60 58.92 -23.79
C GLY A 25 71.33 59.09 -22.26
N HIS A 26 70.98 60.30 -21.85
CA HIS A 26 70.51 60.59 -20.48
C HIS A 26 69.02 60.90 -20.51
N VAL A 27 68.27 60.34 -19.58
CA VAL A 27 66.85 60.62 -19.37
C VAL A 27 66.76 61.60 -18.18
N LEU A 28 66.20 62.78 -18.48
CA LEU A 28 66.02 63.84 -17.47
C LEU A 28 64.56 63.79 -16.96
N LEU A 29 64.34 63.32 -15.74
CA LEU A 29 63.07 63.34 -15.04
C LEU A 29 62.98 64.66 -14.25
N VAL A 30 62.13 65.57 -14.69
CA VAL A 30 61.90 66.87 -14.03
C VAL A 30 60.56 66.83 -13.33
N TYR A 31 60.63 66.74 -11.97
CA TYR A 31 59.50 66.96 -11.13
C TYR A 31 59.81 68.07 -10.14
N PRO A 32 59.30 69.26 -10.31
CA PRO A 32 59.65 70.40 -9.46
C PRO A 32 59.43 70.12 -8.00
N PRO A 33 60.41 70.34 -7.05
CA PRO A 33 61.72 71.00 -7.28
C PRO A 33 62.84 70.03 -7.65
N TRP A 34 62.60 68.74 -7.89
CA TRP A 34 63.64 67.74 -8.15
C TRP A 34 63.95 67.51 -9.58
N ARG A 35 65.26 67.46 -9.91
CA ARG A 35 65.77 67.05 -11.22
C ARG A 35 66.61 65.78 -11.02
N ILE A 36 66.24 64.70 -11.67
CA ILE A 36 66.95 63.44 -11.56
C ILE A 36 67.49 63.10 -12.98
N GLU A 37 68.79 63.02 -13.04
CA GLU A 37 69.50 62.62 -14.28
C GLU A 37 69.78 61.10 -14.15
N LEU A 38 69.25 60.28 -15.03
CA LEU A 38 69.47 58.86 -15.07
C LEU A 38 70.05 58.44 -16.40
N SER A 39 71.01 57.53 -16.41
CA SER A 39 71.47 56.90 -17.63
C SER A 39 70.33 56.18 -18.31
N PHE A 40 70.20 56.25 -19.64
CA PHE A 40 69.15 55.58 -20.38
C PHE A 40 69.07 54.09 -20.07
N THR A 41 70.23 53.44 -19.92
CA THR A 41 70.30 52.01 -19.55
C THR A 41 69.70 51.73 -18.23
N LEU A 42 69.97 52.56 -17.19
CA LEU A 42 69.35 52.38 -15.82
C LEU A 42 67.87 52.64 -15.85
N PHE A 43 67.39 53.63 -16.59
CA PHE A 43 65.95 53.90 -16.77
C PHE A 43 65.26 52.72 -17.46
N ALA A 44 65.85 52.18 -18.52
CA ALA A 44 65.28 51.06 -19.27
C ALA A 44 65.18 49.77 -18.40
N VAL A 45 66.25 49.48 -17.63
CA VAL A 45 66.23 48.33 -16.68
C VAL A 45 65.20 48.54 -15.57
N ALA A 46 65.13 49.76 -15.01
CA ALA A 46 64.15 50.08 -13.96
C ALA A 46 62.69 49.98 -14.49
N ALA A 47 62.43 50.48 -15.73
CA ALA A 47 61.16 50.38 -16.37
C ALA A 47 60.74 48.93 -16.67
N LEU A 48 61.72 48.12 -17.14
CA LEU A 48 61.49 46.68 -17.37
C LEU A 48 61.17 45.96 -16.01
N ALA A 49 61.95 46.22 -14.95
CA ALA A 49 61.71 45.65 -13.61
C ALA A 49 60.35 46.06 -13.05
N ALA A 50 59.97 47.34 -13.19
CA ALA A 50 58.65 47.83 -12.76
C ALA A 50 57.50 47.16 -13.56
N PHE A 51 57.69 46.98 -14.87
CA PHE A 51 56.71 46.26 -15.69
C PHE A 51 56.55 44.80 -15.29
N VAL A 52 57.67 44.08 -15.09
CA VAL A 52 57.65 42.69 -14.62
C VAL A 52 56.98 42.57 -13.25
N LEU A 53 57.35 43.48 -12.34
CA LEU A 53 56.80 43.49 -10.97
C LEU A 53 55.29 43.79 -11.02
N GLY A 54 54.87 44.78 -11.78
CA GLY A 54 53.45 45.11 -11.99
C GLY A 54 52.66 43.95 -12.63
N HIS A 55 53.26 43.29 -13.62
CA HIS A 55 52.63 42.09 -14.20
C HIS A 55 52.47 40.93 -13.19
N LEU A 56 53.50 40.65 -12.37
CA LEU A 56 53.42 39.63 -11.34
C LEU A 56 52.40 39.98 -10.26
N LEU A 57 52.34 41.26 -9.87
CA LEU A 57 51.37 41.74 -8.90
C LEU A 57 49.92 41.60 -9.43
N LEU A 58 49.66 42.05 -10.67
CA LEU A 58 48.34 41.91 -11.33
C LEU A 58 47.95 40.45 -11.48
N ARG A 59 48.90 39.61 -11.85
CA ARG A 59 48.67 38.17 -12.00
C ARG A 59 48.41 37.51 -10.62
N GLY A 60 49.16 37.87 -9.58
CA GLY A 60 48.92 37.42 -8.21
C GLY A 60 47.55 37.84 -7.70
N LEU A 61 47.18 39.10 -7.93
CA LEU A 61 45.84 39.62 -7.55
C LEU A 61 44.71 38.89 -8.30
N ALA A 62 44.89 38.67 -9.62
CA ALA A 62 43.91 37.93 -10.42
C ALA A 62 43.75 36.47 -9.92
N HIS A 63 44.83 35.81 -9.48
CA HIS A 63 44.76 34.48 -8.88
C HIS A 63 44.09 34.52 -7.50
N ALA A 64 44.46 35.50 -6.68
CA ALA A 64 43.84 35.68 -5.35
C ALA A 64 42.31 35.92 -5.43
N LEU A 65 41.87 36.72 -6.40
CA LEU A 65 40.43 36.97 -6.64
C LEU A 65 39.69 35.74 -7.18
N ARG A 66 40.34 34.82 -7.85
CA ARG A 66 39.74 33.56 -8.36
C ARG A 66 39.75 32.43 -7.33
N LEU A 67 40.61 32.47 -6.33
CA LEU A 67 40.74 31.44 -5.28
C LEU A 67 39.40 31.14 -4.57
N PRO A 68 38.62 32.14 -4.14
CA PRO A 68 37.37 31.88 -3.43
C PRO A 68 36.32 31.16 -4.30
N ALA A 69 36.29 31.41 -5.60
CA ALA A 69 35.39 30.72 -6.53
C ALA A 69 35.81 29.26 -6.75
N TYR A 70 37.10 28.97 -6.83
CA TYR A 70 37.64 27.64 -6.95
C TYR A 70 37.39 26.81 -5.68
N VAL A 71 37.65 27.37 -4.50
CA VAL A 71 37.41 26.74 -3.22
C VAL A 71 35.93 26.45 -3.02
N ARG A 72 35.04 27.38 -3.40
CA ARG A 72 33.57 27.14 -3.35
C ARG A 72 33.16 25.97 -4.23
N ARG A 73 33.64 25.91 -5.50
CA ARG A 73 33.36 24.78 -6.40
C ARG A 73 33.87 23.46 -5.85
N PHE A 74 35.11 23.43 -5.37
CA PHE A 74 35.70 22.23 -4.78
C PHE A 74 34.92 21.74 -3.53
N ARG A 75 34.48 22.67 -2.66
CA ARG A 75 33.66 22.33 -1.50
C ARG A 75 32.29 21.82 -1.93
N ALA A 76 31.65 22.44 -2.93
CA ALA A 76 30.36 21.98 -3.45
C ALA A 76 30.46 20.58 -4.08
N GLU A 77 31.48 20.31 -4.89
CA GLU A 77 31.71 18.98 -5.48
C GLU A 77 31.98 17.92 -4.40
N ARG A 78 32.74 18.29 -3.38
CA ARG A 78 33.01 17.38 -2.24
C ARG A 78 31.75 17.11 -1.43
N ALA A 79 30.93 18.13 -1.14
CA ALA A 79 29.66 17.98 -0.45
C ALA A 79 28.71 17.09 -1.26
N GLN A 80 28.61 17.29 -2.57
CA GLN A 80 27.79 16.46 -3.45
C GLN A 80 28.23 14.99 -3.44
N ARG A 81 29.54 14.72 -3.59
CA ARG A 81 30.06 13.33 -3.51
C ARG A 81 29.80 12.68 -2.14
N GLN A 82 29.98 13.43 -1.06
CA GLN A 82 29.70 12.95 0.28
C GLN A 82 28.19 12.75 0.53
N GLY A 83 27.34 13.63 0.01
CA GLY A 83 25.90 13.52 0.06
C GLY A 83 25.41 12.26 -0.66
N HIS A 84 25.90 12.05 -1.88
CA HIS A 84 25.56 10.86 -2.66
C HIS A 84 26.02 9.56 -1.97
N ALA A 85 27.23 9.53 -1.42
CA ALA A 85 27.72 8.39 -0.64
C ALA A 85 26.86 8.14 0.60
N ALA A 86 26.43 9.21 1.30
CA ALA A 86 25.55 9.10 2.46
C ALA A 86 24.16 8.56 2.08
N MET A 87 23.59 9.01 0.98
CA MET A 87 22.31 8.49 0.45
C MET A 87 22.40 7.00 0.12
N LEU A 88 23.45 6.57 -0.59
CA LEU A 88 23.65 5.15 -0.89
C LEU A 88 23.83 4.33 0.40
N ALA A 89 24.58 4.84 1.37
CA ALA A 89 24.73 4.18 2.67
C ALA A 89 23.40 4.07 3.42
N ALA A 90 22.54 5.10 3.35
CA ALA A 90 21.20 5.09 3.92
C ALA A 90 20.32 4.02 3.30
N LEU A 91 20.28 3.95 1.97
CA LEU A 91 19.52 2.92 1.22
C LEU A 91 20.03 1.52 1.58
N THR A 92 21.34 1.30 1.53
CA THR A 92 21.94 0.00 1.85
C THR A 92 21.60 -0.41 3.28
N ALA A 93 21.78 0.47 4.26
CA ALA A 93 21.47 0.19 5.65
C ALA A 93 19.98 -0.09 5.88
N TYR A 94 19.10 0.60 5.17
CA TYR A 94 17.65 0.38 5.23
C TYR A 94 17.28 -1.02 4.75
N PHE A 95 17.78 -1.44 3.57
CA PHE A 95 17.49 -2.78 3.03
C PHE A 95 18.16 -3.91 3.82
N GLU A 96 19.25 -3.62 4.53
CA GLU A 96 19.87 -4.57 5.48
C GLU A 96 19.15 -4.62 6.84
N GLY A 97 18.11 -3.81 7.05
CA GLY A 97 17.37 -3.73 8.33
C GLY A 97 18.09 -2.95 9.44
N ARG A 98 19.18 -2.27 9.13
CA ARG A 98 19.95 -1.42 10.08
C ARG A 98 19.35 -0.01 10.15
N PHE A 99 18.10 0.09 10.66
CA PHE A 99 17.30 1.31 10.58
C PHE A 99 17.92 2.53 11.26
N ALA A 100 18.57 2.38 12.42
CA ALA A 100 19.26 3.49 13.09
C ALA A 100 20.41 4.06 12.24
N ALA A 101 21.18 3.19 11.58
CA ALA A 101 22.25 3.61 10.67
C ALA A 101 21.69 4.26 9.40
N ALA A 102 20.56 3.73 8.90
CA ALA A 102 19.85 4.27 7.72
C ALA A 102 19.37 5.70 8.00
N GLU A 103 18.73 5.93 9.14
CA GLU A 103 18.26 7.25 9.55
C GLU A 103 19.39 8.27 9.65
N GLN A 104 20.48 7.93 10.37
CA GLN A 104 21.66 8.81 10.51
C GLN A 104 22.30 9.13 9.16
N ALA A 105 22.41 8.16 8.26
CA ALA A 105 22.98 8.37 6.94
C ALA A 105 22.06 9.22 6.05
N ALA A 106 20.75 9.02 6.11
CA ALA A 106 19.75 9.82 5.40
C ALA A 106 19.79 11.28 5.90
N GLN A 107 19.88 11.50 7.20
CA GLN A 107 20.00 12.84 7.79
C GLN A 107 21.28 13.55 7.34
N ARG A 108 22.41 12.83 7.25
CA ARG A 108 23.64 13.38 6.66
C ARG A 108 23.46 13.78 5.20
N ALA A 109 22.79 12.97 4.41
CA ALA A 109 22.50 13.29 3.01
C ALA A 109 21.65 14.57 2.90
N ILE A 110 20.63 14.73 3.75
CA ILE A 110 19.79 15.95 3.83
C ILE A 110 20.64 17.17 4.16
N THR A 111 21.50 17.10 5.18
CA THR A 111 22.37 18.23 5.61
C THR A 111 23.38 18.63 4.52
N LEU A 112 23.77 17.70 3.65
CA LEU A 112 24.64 17.93 2.51
C LEU A 112 23.88 18.39 1.24
N GLY A 113 22.56 18.50 1.32
CA GLY A 113 21.69 18.95 0.22
C GLY A 113 21.46 17.92 -0.88
N GLU A 114 21.76 16.63 -0.60
CA GLU A 114 21.53 15.55 -1.58
C GLU A 114 20.10 15.02 -1.45
N GLN A 115 19.31 15.21 -2.52
CA GLN A 115 17.95 14.67 -2.65
C GLN A 115 17.13 14.76 -1.32
N PRO A 116 16.89 15.97 -0.77
CA PRO A 116 16.35 16.12 0.59
C PRO A 116 14.98 15.45 0.76
N ALA A 117 14.11 15.53 -0.23
CA ALA A 117 12.79 14.89 -0.17
C ALA A 117 12.85 13.36 -0.12
N LEU A 118 13.71 12.74 -0.95
CA LEU A 118 13.90 11.29 -0.93
C LEU A 118 14.47 10.83 0.41
N ASN A 119 15.50 11.53 0.88
CA ASN A 119 16.17 11.17 2.14
C ASN A 119 15.29 11.44 3.36
N SER A 120 14.40 12.47 3.34
CA SER A 120 13.41 12.67 4.40
C SER A 120 12.40 11.53 4.47
N VAL A 121 11.90 11.05 3.33
CA VAL A 121 11.02 9.88 3.30
C VAL A 121 11.75 8.61 3.76
N LEU A 122 13.02 8.43 3.39
CA LEU A 122 13.82 7.30 3.83
C LEU A 122 14.09 7.34 5.33
N ALA A 123 14.43 8.51 5.88
CA ALA A 123 14.59 8.73 7.32
C ALA A 123 13.27 8.47 8.07
N ALA A 124 12.14 8.96 7.54
CA ALA A 124 10.81 8.71 8.10
C ALA A 124 10.47 7.21 8.16
N ARG A 125 10.79 6.45 7.09
CA ARG A 125 10.60 4.99 7.07
C ARG A 125 11.50 4.28 8.09
N ALA A 126 12.73 4.72 8.23
CA ALA A 126 13.67 4.17 9.23
C ALA A 126 13.21 4.46 10.66
N ALA A 127 12.81 5.70 10.97
CA ALA A 127 12.24 6.10 12.25
C ALA A 127 10.93 5.33 12.57
N HIS A 128 10.10 5.09 11.56
CA HIS A 128 8.88 4.29 11.72
C HIS A 128 9.20 2.84 12.13
N ALA A 129 10.19 2.21 11.48
CA ALA A 129 10.63 0.86 11.82
C ALA A 129 11.23 0.78 13.24
N LEU A 130 11.85 1.86 13.71
CA LEU A 130 12.33 2.01 15.09
C LEU A 130 11.22 2.35 16.10
N ARG A 131 9.98 2.60 15.62
CA ARG A 131 8.83 3.08 16.41
C ARG A 131 9.02 4.49 16.99
N GLU A 132 9.89 5.28 16.40
CA GLU A 132 10.14 6.69 16.76
C GLU A 132 9.17 7.61 16.00
N PHE A 133 7.88 7.52 16.32
CA PHE A 133 6.80 8.16 15.58
C PHE A 133 6.91 9.69 15.56
N GLY A 134 7.43 10.31 16.61
CA GLY A 134 7.65 11.76 16.65
C GLY A 134 8.70 12.23 15.64
N GLN A 135 9.79 11.49 15.49
CA GLN A 135 10.84 11.78 14.49
C GLN A 135 10.34 11.53 13.07
N ARG A 136 9.63 10.41 12.85
CA ARG A 136 8.96 10.13 11.59
C ARG A 136 8.09 11.30 11.12
N ASP A 137 7.22 11.80 12.01
CA ASP A 137 6.30 12.88 11.68
C ASP A 137 7.05 14.19 11.41
N ALA A 138 8.15 14.45 12.12
CA ALA A 138 9.03 15.60 11.87
C ALA A 138 9.67 15.54 10.47
N TYR A 139 10.18 14.38 10.04
CA TYR A 139 10.72 14.20 8.69
C TYR A 139 9.68 14.38 7.57
N LEU A 140 8.42 13.98 7.81
CA LEU A 140 7.34 14.17 6.85
C LEU A 140 6.79 15.60 6.83
N ALA A 141 6.93 16.36 7.93
CA ALA A 141 6.50 17.74 8.05
C ALA A 141 7.46 18.73 7.37
N GLU A 142 8.74 18.34 7.16
CA GLU A 142 9.66 19.18 6.41
C GLU A 142 9.10 19.43 5.01
N PRO A 143 9.10 20.71 4.55
CA PRO A 143 8.60 21.04 3.23
C PRO A 143 9.44 20.29 2.20
N ALA A 144 8.84 19.28 1.59
CA ALA A 144 9.44 18.61 0.44
C ALA A 144 9.81 19.65 -0.60
N GLY A 145 10.95 19.47 -1.27
CA GLY A 145 11.39 20.38 -2.32
C GLY A 145 10.26 20.58 -3.35
N ARG A 146 10.36 21.63 -4.14
CA ARG A 146 9.33 22.01 -5.12
C ARG A 146 9.36 21.16 -6.40
N ALA A 147 10.09 20.04 -6.41
CA ALA A 147 10.19 19.19 -7.58
C ALA A 147 8.94 18.30 -7.78
N PRO A 148 8.46 18.14 -9.02
CA PRO A 148 7.37 17.22 -9.31
C PRO A 148 7.70 15.80 -8.86
N GLY A 149 6.82 15.16 -8.09
CA GLY A 149 6.98 13.81 -7.57
C GLY A 149 7.49 13.70 -6.13
N GLU A 150 8.06 14.74 -5.56
CA GLU A 150 8.50 14.73 -4.15
C GLU A 150 7.33 14.61 -3.19
N ASP A 151 6.23 15.34 -3.44
CA ASP A 151 4.99 15.21 -2.68
C ASP A 151 4.35 13.81 -2.84
N THR A 152 4.53 13.18 -4.00
CA THR A 152 4.03 11.82 -4.24
C THR A 152 4.63 10.82 -3.27
N MET A 153 5.96 10.81 -3.12
CA MET A 153 6.64 9.88 -2.21
C MET A 153 6.24 10.11 -0.76
N ARG A 154 6.14 11.37 -0.34
CA ARG A 154 5.74 11.75 1.01
C ARG A 154 4.31 11.32 1.33
N LEU A 155 3.35 11.64 0.44
CA LEU A 155 1.95 11.31 0.65
C LEU A 155 1.68 9.80 0.61
N LEU A 156 2.41 9.04 -0.24
CA LEU A 156 2.34 7.59 -0.25
C LEU A 156 2.88 6.99 1.05
N ALA A 157 4.03 7.46 1.53
CA ALA A 157 4.60 7.01 2.79
C ALA A 157 3.69 7.35 3.98
N GLN A 158 3.11 8.56 3.99
CA GLN A 158 2.14 8.97 4.99
C GLN A 158 0.91 8.06 5.00
N ALA A 159 0.32 7.79 3.83
CA ALA A 159 -0.83 6.90 3.73
C ALA A 159 -0.51 5.47 4.22
N GLU A 160 0.68 4.95 3.90
CA GLU A 160 1.14 3.65 4.37
C GLU A 160 1.25 3.59 5.90
N PHE A 161 1.88 4.60 6.52
CA PHE A 161 2.00 4.67 7.98
C PHE A 161 0.66 4.80 8.70
N GLU A 162 -0.27 5.58 8.15
CA GLU A 162 -1.61 5.71 8.72
C GLU A 162 -2.40 4.39 8.63
N LEU A 163 -2.21 3.62 7.55
CA LEU A 163 -2.80 2.29 7.44
C LEU A 163 -2.24 1.30 8.47
N GLU A 164 -0.94 1.34 8.75
CA GLU A 164 -0.32 0.50 9.78
C GLU A 164 -0.79 0.88 11.19
N ARG A 165 -1.16 2.13 11.39
CA ARG A 165 -1.79 2.61 12.64
C ARG A 165 -3.29 2.35 12.72
N HIS A 166 -3.87 1.65 11.74
CA HIS A 166 -5.32 1.44 11.62
C HIS A 166 -6.14 2.75 11.61
N GLN A 167 -5.59 3.79 10.95
CA GLN A 167 -6.24 5.09 10.75
C GLN A 167 -6.61 5.28 9.27
N PRO A 168 -7.61 4.54 8.76
CA PRO A 168 -7.92 4.55 7.33
C PRO A 168 -8.40 5.90 6.81
N GLN A 169 -9.07 6.72 7.64
CA GLN A 169 -9.55 8.04 7.23
C GLN A 169 -8.39 9.00 6.94
N SER A 170 -7.35 8.98 7.79
CA SER A 170 -6.14 9.79 7.58
C SER A 170 -5.37 9.33 6.34
N ALA A 171 -5.28 8.00 6.12
CA ALA A 171 -4.68 7.45 4.91
C ALA A 171 -5.44 7.88 3.65
N LEU A 172 -6.77 7.83 3.66
CA LEU A 172 -7.61 8.29 2.54
C LEU A 172 -7.45 9.78 2.27
N ALA A 173 -7.32 10.62 3.32
CA ALA A 173 -7.06 12.04 3.17
C ALA A 173 -5.71 12.31 2.48
N ALA A 174 -4.64 11.59 2.85
CA ALA A 174 -3.33 11.69 2.20
C ALA A 174 -3.39 11.25 0.72
N LEU A 175 -4.11 10.16 0.42
CA LEU A 175 -4.31 9.69 -0.95
C LEU A 175 -5.18 10.63 -1.79
N GLN A 176 -6.14 11.30 -1.17
CA GLN A 176 -6.95 12.33 -1.83
C GLN A 176 -6.09 13.55 -2.18
N ALA A 177 -5.25 14.04 -1.26
CA ALA A 177 -4.29 15.11 -1.53
C ALA A 177 -3.34 14.75 -2.69
N LEU A 178 -2.93 13.46 -2.77
CA LEU A 178 -2.14 12.97 -3.89
C LEU A 178 -2.89 13.05 -5.23
N LYS A 179 -4.17 12.71 -5.26
CA LYS A 179 -5.00 12.85 -6.48
C LYS A 179 -5.14 14.30 -6.91
N GLU A 180 -5.29 15.22 -5.96
CA GLU A 180 -5.42 16.66 -6.18
C GLU A 180 -4.12 17.28 -6.71
N SER A 181 -2.95 16.74 -6.34
CA SER A 181 -1.65 17.16 -6.90
C SER A 181 -1.45 16.77 -8.37
N GLY A 182 -2.43 16.13 -9.01
CA GLY A 182 -2.42 15.78 -10.43
C GLY A 182 -1.87 14.37 -10.72
N VAL A 183 -1.40 13.65 -9.71
CA VAL A 183 -0.93 12.26 -9.86
C VAL A 183 -2.14 11.33 -9.93
N ARG A 184 -2.65 11.16 -11.15
CA ARG A 184 -3.77 10.24 -11.42
C ARG A 184 -3.25 8.87 -11.85
N LYS A 185 -3.95 7.79 -11.43
CA LYS A 185 -3.72 6.41 -11.90
C LYS A 185 -2.37 5.79 -11.44
N HIS A 186 -1.83 6.20 -10.31
CA HIS A 186 -0.64 5.58 -9.72
C HIS A 186 -1.02 4.25 -9.06
N LEU A 187 -0.49 3.11 -9.54
CA LEU A 187 -0.87 1.77 -9.07
C LEU A 187 -0.64 1.59 -7.56
N GLY A 188 0.51 2.04 -7.05
CA GLY A 188 0.79 1.99 -5.62
C GLY A 188 -0.22 2.76 -4.78
N ALA A 189 -0.67 3.95 -5.25
CA ALA A 189 -1.70 4.71 -4.55
C ALA A 189 -3.04 3.99 -4.56
N MET A 190 -3.43 3.37 -5.69
CA MET A 190 -4.68 2.59 -5.78
C MET A 190 -4.66 1.35 -4.87
N THR A 191 -3.50 0.70 -4.74
CA THR A 191 -3.35 -0.46 -3.83
C THR A 191 -3.46 -0.03 -2.37
N LEU A 192 -2.86 1.10 -1.99
CA LEU A 192 -3.02 1.67 -0.64
C LEU A 192 -4.46 2.13 -0.39
N GLU A 193 -5.09 2.74 -1.40
CA GLU A 193 -6.50 3.15 -1.31
C GLU A 193 -7.42 1.94 -1.11
N LEU A 194 -7.20 0.84 -1.83
CA LEU A 194 -7.94 -0.40 -1.64
C LEU A 194 -7.83 -0.89 -0.20
N LYS A 195 -6.60 -0.95 0.37
CA LYS A 195 -6.39 -1.33 1.77
C LYS A 195 -7.08 -0.37 2.74
N ALA A 196 -7.01 0.94 2.47
CA ALA A 196 -7.66 1.97 3.30
C ALA A 196 -9.20 1.82 3.29
N GLN A 197 -9.79 1.58 2.11
CA GLN A 197 -11.23 1.37 1.98
C GLN A 197 -11.69 0.06 2.64
N GLN A 198 -10.87 -1.00 2.59
CA GLN A 198 -11.13 -2.24 3.32
C GLN A 198 -11.14 -2.02 4.84
N GLN A 199 -10.13 -1.32 5.38
CA GLN A 199 -10.10 -0.99 6.81
C GLN A 199 -11.23 -0.03 7.23
N ALA A 200 -11.67 0.85 6.33
CA ALA A 200 -12.78 1.77 6.55
C ALA A 200 -14.16 1.11 6.34
N HIS A 201 -14.20 -0.19 5.96
CA HIS A 201 -15.42 -0.93 5.63
C HIS A 201 -16.26 -0.29 4.49
N ASN A 202 -15.61 0.46 3.59
CA ASN A 202 -16.25 1.07 2.42
C ASN A 202 -16.30 0.09 1.26
N TRP A 203 -17.17 -0.91 1.34
CA TRP A 203 -17.20 -2.04 0.44
C TRP A 203 -17.55 -1.68 -1.01
N ASP A 204 -18.31 -0.60 -1.25
CA ASP A 204 -18.60 -0.13 -2.60
C ASP A 204 -17.32 0.36 -3.31
N ALA A 205 -16.49 1.13 -2.61
CA ALA A 205 -15.20 1.58 -3.13
C ALA A 205 -14.23 0.40 -3.34
N VAL A 206 -14.25 -0.60 -2.45
CA VAL A 206 -13.45 -1.83 -2.59
C VAL A 206 -13.81 -2.58 -3.86
N LEU A 207 -15.11 -2.75 -4.15
CA LEU A 207 -15.60 -3.43 -5.37
C LEU A 207 -15.14 -2.70 -6.64
N GLU A 208 -15.22 -1.38 -6.65
CA GLU A 208 -14.79 -0.58 -7.79
C GLU A 208 -13.27 -0.62 -7.99
N LEU A 209 -12.49 -0.42 -6.92
CA LEU A 209 -11.02 -0.44 -6.98
C LEU A 209 -10.48 -1.82 -7.36
N ALA A 210 -11.07 -2.89 -6.85
CA ALA A 210 -10.69 -4.26 -7.24
C ALA A 210 -10.87 -4.48 -8.75
N SER A 211 -11.98 -4.01 -9.33
CA SER A 211 -12.23 -4.10 -10.76
C SER A 211 -11.26 -3.24 -11.58
N GLN A 212 -10.94 -2.03 -11.12
CA GLN A 212 -9.98 -1.16 -11.78
C GLN A 212 -8.55 -1.72 -11.76
N LEU A 213 -8.14 -2.34 -10.64
CA LEU A 213 -6.82 -2.96 -10.51
C LEU A 213 -6.68 -4.23 -11.34
N GLU A 214 -7.75 -5.05 -11.43
CA GLU A 214 -7.82 -6.22 -12.30
C GLU A 214 -7.68 -5.83 -13.78
N GLN A 215 -8.43 -4.82 -14.24
CA GLN A 215 -8.35 -4.32 -15.63
C GLN A 215 -6.96 -3.80 -16.03
N ARG A 216 -6.09 -3.54 -15.06
CA ARG A 216 -4.70 -3.08 -15.27
C ARG A 216 -3.67 -4.15 -15.02
N ASP A 217 -4.07 -5.40 -14.85
CA ASP A 217 -3.20 -6.52 -14.49
C ASP A 217 -2.36 -6.27 -13.21
N ALA A 218 -2.84 -5.36 -12.33
CA ALA A 218 -2.15 -5.03 -11.08
C ALA A 218 -2.42 -6.05 -9.98
N ILE A 219 -3.51 -6.80 -10.08
CA ILE A 219 -3.86 -7.93 -9.22
C ILE A 219 -4.33 -9.10 -10.08
N GLN A 220 -4.06 -10.31 -9.62
CA GLN A 220 -4.52 -11.52 -10.30
C GLN A 220 -6.05 -11.63 -10.24
N GLN A 221 -6.65 -12.20 -11.28
CA GLN A 221 -8.11 -12.38 -11.38
C GLN A 221 -8.70 -13.14 -10.18
N THR A 222 -8.02 -14.19 -9.72
CA THR A 222 -8.43 -14.96 -8.54
C THR A 222 -8.49 -14.11 -7.28
N MET A 223 -7.48 -13.24 -7.08
CA MET A 223 -7.43 -12.32 -5.95
C MET A 223 -8.54 -11.27 -6.02
N ALA A 224 -8.79 -10.70 -7.21
CA ALA A 224 -9.87 -9.76 -7.43
C ALA A 224 -11.24 -10.40 -7.15
N GLN A 225 -11.45 -11.64 -7.57
CA GLN A 225 -12.67 -12.41 -7.27
C GLN A 225 -12.85 -12.63 -5.76
N GLN A 226 -11.80 -13.05 -5.05
CA GLN A 226 -11.85 -13.23 -3.59
C GLN A 226 -12.18 -11.91 -2.87
N MET A 227 -11.56 -10.82 -3.26
CA MET A 227 -11.86 -9.49 -2.70
C MET A 227 -13.31 -9.08 -2.94
N ARG A 228 -13.84 -9.30 -4.15
CA ARG A 228 -15.25 -9.01 -4.47
C ARG A 228 -16.20 -9.89 -3.66
N GLN A 229 -15.93 -11.17 -3.55
CA GLN A 229 -16.73 -12.08 -2.72
C GLN A 229 -16.74 -11.63 -1.26
N HIS A 230 -15.57 -11.33 -0.69
CA HIS A 230 -15.47 -10.83 0.67
C HIS A 230 -16.23 -9.51 0.87
N ALA A 231 -16.07 -8.56 -0.03
CA ALA A 231 -16.77 -7.28 0.03
C ALA A 231 -18.30 -7.45 -0.03
N TRP A 232 -18.83 -8.37 -0.86
CA TRP A 232 -20.25 -8.66 -0.92
C TRP A 232 -20.74 -9.36 0.35
N LEU A 233 -19.97 -10.29 0.93
CA LEU A 233 -20.29 -10.92 2.22
C LEU A 233 -20.41 -9.88 3.33
N GLU A 234 -19.46 -8.98 3.43
CA GLU A 234 -19.47 -7.92 4.46
C GLU A 234 -20.64 -6.92 4.26
N LYS A 235 -20.98 -6.61 3.00
CA LYS A 235 -22.17 -5.79 2.70
C LYS A 235 -23.47 -6.49 3.13
N LEU A 236 -23.58 -7.80 2.93
CA LEU A 236 -24.73 -8.59 3.40
C LEU A 236 -24.81 -8.54 4.93
N ARG A 237 -23.69 -8.79 5.63
CA ARG A 237 -23.60 -8.73 7.08
C ARG A 237 -23.96 -7.36 7.64
N ALA A 238 -23.42 -6.31 7.04
CA ALA A 238 -23.73 -4.92 7.43
C ALA A 238 -25.21 -4.56 7.23
N SER A 239 -25.90 -5.27 6.33
CA SER A 239 -27.35 -5.10 6.08
C SER A 239 -28.23 -6.00 6.96
N ALA A 240 -27.62 -6.82 7.85
CA ALA A 240 -28.34 -7.68 8.78
C ALA A 240 -29.28 -6.83 9.66
N GLY A 241 -30.53 -7.26 9.78
CA GLY A 241 -31.56 -6.53 10.54
C GLY A 241 -32.37 -5.52 9.73
N ASN A 242 -32.03 -5.27 8.46
CA ASN A 242 -32.85 -4.45 7.57
C ASN A 242 -33.17 -5.22 6.28
N ALA A 243 -34.35 -5.82 6.23
CA ALA A 243 -34.81 -6.65 5.11
C ALA A 243 -34.79 -5.91 3.76
N GLN A 244 -35.16 -4.62 3.74
CA GLN A 244 -35.19 -3.83 2.52
C GLN A 244 -33.76 -3.52 2.00
N ALA A 245 -32.83 -3.18 2.89
CA ALA A 245 -31.43 -2.99 2.55
C ALA A 245 -30.82 -4.30 2.01
N LEU A 246 -31.09 -5.42 2.65
CA LEU A 246 -30.63 -6.73 2.25
C LEU A 246 -31.10 -7.14 0.84
N ARG A 247 -32.39 -6.95 0.56
CA ARG A 247 -32.95 -7.14 -0.79
C ARG A 247 -32.28 -6.25 -1.82
N GLY A 248 -31.97 -4.99 -1.43
CA GLY A 248 -31.23 -4.04 -2.28
C GLY A 248 -29.82 -4.49 -2.60
N VAL A 249 -29.08 -4.99 -1.61
CA VAL A 249 -27.72 -5.56 -1.78
C VAL A 249 -27.77 -6.79 -2.68
N TRP A 250 -28.69 -7.73 -2.39
CA TRP A 250 -28.86 -8.94 -3.20
C TRP A 250 -29.16 -8.65 -4.67
N LYS A 251 -30.07 -7.71 -4.94
CA LYS A 251 -30.46 -7.33 -6.32
C LYS A 251 -29.28 -6.71 -7.10
N LYS A 252 -28.41 -5.96 -6.43
CA LYS A 252 -27.25 -5.31 -7.06
C LYS A 252 -26.07 -6.28 -7.28
N MET A 253 -26.08 -7.42 -6.61
CA MET A 253 -25.01 -8.40 -6.69
C MET A 253 -24.99 -9.09 -8.07
N PRO A 254 -23.82 -9.22 -8.72
CA PRO A 254 -23.68 -9.95 -9.98
C PRO A 254 -24.13 -11.41 -9.86
N ALA A 255 -24.75 -11.96 -10.92
CA ALA A 255 -25.28 -13.32 -10.92
C ALA A 255 -24.20 -14.38 -10.63
N GLU A 256 -22.99 -14.19 -11.13
CA GLU A 256 -21.85 -15.08 -10.89
C GLU A 256 -21.48 -15.17 -9.40
N VAL A 257 -21.52 -14.03 -8.70
CA VAL A 257 -21.24 -13.97 -7.26
C VAL A 257 -22.39 -14.62 -6.47
N ARG A 258 -23.64 -14.36 -6.85
CA ARG A 258 -24.84 -14.94 -6.19
C ARG A 258 -24.88 -16.47 -6.22
N ARG A 259 -24.31 -17.07 -7.27
CA ARG A 259 -24.26 -18.55 -7.44
C ARG A 259 -23.21 -19.21 -6.56
N THR A 260 -22.29 -18.47 -5.99
CA THR A 260 -21.27 -19.03 -5.10
C THR A 260 -21.91 -19.55 -3.81
N ALA A 261 -21.71 -20.82 -3.47
CA ALA A 261 -22.32 -21.48 -2.32
C ALA A 261 -22.10 -20.71 -1.01
N ALA A 262 -20.88 -20.20 -0.77
CA ALA A 262 -20.57 -19.43 0.43
C ALA A 262 -21.39 -18.12 0.55
N ILE A 263 -21.61 -17.42 -0.58
CA ILE A 263 -22.43 -16.20 -0.63
C ILE A 263 -23.91 -16.53 -0.41
N ALA A 264 -24.41 -17.57 -1.07
CA ALA A 264 -25.80 -18.00 -0.93
C ALA A 264 -26.09 -18.45 0.50
N ALA A 265 -25.17 -19.21 1.14
CA ALA A 265 -25.30 -19.63 2.53
C ALA A 265 -25.37 -18.43 3.50
N GLU A 266 -24.46 -17.47 3.35
CA GLU A 266 -24.46 -16.30 4.23
C GLU A 266 -25.66 -15.40 4.01
N ALA A 267 -26.03 -15.16 2.75
CA ALA A 267 -27.24 -14.42 2.41
C ALA A 267 -28.50 -15.07 3.00
N ALA A 268 -28.63 -16.40 2.88
CA ALA A 268 -29.75 -17.13 3.43
C ALA A 268 -29.79 -17.03 4.97
N ARG A 269 -28.65 -17.18 5.67
CA ARG A 269 -28.58 -17.03 7.13
C ARG A 269 -29.03 -15.65 7.59
N VAL A 270 -28.49 -14.60 6.95
CA VAL A 270 -28.84 -13.22 7.30
C VAL A 270 -30.31 -12.92 6.98
N LEU A 271 -30.85 -13.43 5.86
CA LEU A 271 -32.26 -13.32 5.51
C LEU A 271 -33.16 -14.03 6.52
N MET A 272 -32.79 -15.25 6.95
CA MET A 272 -33.54 -15.98 7.98
C MET A 272 -33.54 -15.26 9.33
N GLN A 273 -32.41 -14.67 9.72
CA GLN A 273 -32.33 -13.86 10.96
C GLN A 273 -33.19 -12.60 10.86
N ALA A 274 -33.37 -12.04 9.68
CA ALA A 274 -34.26 -10.91 9.45
C ALA A 274 -35.75 -11.28 9.30
N GLY A 275 -36.12 -12.59 9.40
CA GLY A 275 -37.47 -13.06 9.21
C GLY A 275 -37.91 -13.18 7.73
N GLU A 276 -36.97 -13.09 6.79
CA GLU A 276 -37.23 -13.10 5.33
C GLU A 276 -37.05 -14.50 4.74
N CYS A 277 -37.66 -15.51 5.36
CA CYS A 277 -37.50 -16.90 4.93
C CYS A 277 -37.93 -17.19 3.49
N ALA A 278 -38.92 -16.47 2.94
CA ALA A 278 -39.35 -16.64 1.57
C ALA A 278 -38.22 -16.27 0.58
N LEU A 279 -37.50 -15.17 0.85
CA LEU A 279 -36.37 -14.73 0.04
C LEU A 279 -35.16 -15.65 0.26
N ALA A 280 -34.91 -16.09 1.49
CA ALA A 280 -33.84 -17.06 1.79
C ALA A 280 -34.01 -18.36 1.00
N ARG A 281 -35.22 -18.89 0.92
CA ARG A 281 -35.54 -20.07 0.09
C ARG A 281 -35.27 -19.84 -1.39
N GLN A 282 -35.70 -18.69 -1.91
CA GLN A 282 -35.42 -18.35 -3.31
C GLN A 282 -33.90 -18.33 -3.58
N VAL A 283 -33.12 -17.68 -2.72
CA VAL A 283 -31.66 -17.61 -2.82
C VAL A 283 -31.03 -19.00 -2.83
N LEU A 284 -31.43 -19.86 -1.88
CA LEU A 284 -30.95 -21.24 -1.79
C LEU A 284 -31.32 -22.06 -3.02
N THR A 285 -32.59 -21.97 -3.47
CA THR A 285 -33.06 -22.68 -4.66
C THR A 285 -32.33 -22.25 -5.93
N GLU A 286 -32.11 -20.94 -6.13
CA GLU A 286 -31.34 -20.43 -7.27
C GLU A 286 -29.90 -20.96 -7.27
N SER A 287 -29.25 -21.01 -6.12
CA SER A 287 -27.90 -21.54 -6.00
C SER A 287 -27.84 -23.05 -6.22
N LEU A 288 -28.71 -23.82 -5.57
CA LEU A 288 -28.80 -25.29 -5.70
C LEU A 288 -29.12 -25.76 -7.14
N ASN A 289 -29.93 -24.99 -7.87
CA ASN A 289 -30.19 -25.27 -9.29
C ASN A 289 -28.99 -25.01 -10.20
N SER A 290 -28.05 -24.16 -9.76
CA SER A 290 -26.83 -23.86 -10.48
C SER A 290 -25.71 -24.86 -10.17
N GLU A 291 -25.49 -25.12 -8.90
CA GLU A 291 -24.50 -26.02 -8.37
C GLU A 291 -25.03 -26.65 -7.10
N TRP A 292 -25.05 -27.98 -7.07
CA TRP A 292 -25.55 -28.71 -5.88
C TRP A 292 -24.53 -28.64 -4.75
N ASP A 293 -25.03 -28.30 -3.57
CA ASP A 293 -24.22 -28.23 -2.34
C ASP A 293 -25.02 -28.77 -1.16
N SER A 294 -24.48 -29.79 -0.46
CA SER A 294 -25.14 -30.49 0.64
C SER A 294 -25.37 -29.59 1.85
N ASP A 295 -24.47 -28.63 2.13
CA ASP A 295 -24.60 -27.71 3.26
C ASP A 295 -25.71 -26.67 2.97
N LEU A 296 -25.83 -26.22 1.70
CA LEU A 296 -26.90 -25.32 1.29
C LEU A 296 -28.27 -25.96 1.40
N VAL A 297 -28.42 -27.22 1.02
CA VAL A 297 -29.72 -27.89 1.10
C VAL A 297 -30.08 -28.20 2.55
N ALA A 298 -29.11 -28.49 3.42
CA ALA A 298 -29.34 -28.62 4.86
C ALA A 298 -29.89 -27.31 5.46
N LEU A 299 -29.35 -26.17 5.02
CA LEU A 299 -29.80 -24.84 5.40
C LEU A 299 -31.19 -24.49 4.86
N TYR A 300 -31.58 -25.03 3.70
CA TYR A 300 -32.94 -24.89 3.14
C TYR A 300 -34.02 -25.45 4.11
N GLY A 301 -33.70 -26.51 4.84
CA GLY A 301 -34.59 -27.09 5.86
C GLY A 301 -34.81 -26.24 7.10
N ASP A 302 -34.01 -25.15 7.30
CA ASP A 302 -34.17 -24.25 8.44
C ASP A 302 -35.17 -23.12 8.18
N CYS A 303 -35.53 -22.86 6.94
CA CYS A 303 -36.56 -21.89 6.57
C CYS A 303 -37.96 -22.44 6.83
N ARG A 304 -38.62 -22.03 7.93
CA ARG A 304 -39.88 -22.61 8.42
C ARG A 304 -41.12 -21.76 8.15
N GLU A 305 -40.97 -20.61 7.49
CA GLU A 305 -42.10 -19.72 7.17
C GLU A 305 -42.71 -19.99 5.81
N GLY A 306 -44.03 -19.85 5.70
CA GLY A 306 -44.77 -20.06 4.46
C GLY A 306 -45.26 -21.50 4.29
N SER A 307 -45.41 -21.96 3.04
CA SER A 307 -45.89 -23.32 2.75
C SER A 307 -44.76 -24.34 2.91
N VAL A 308 -44.64 -24.93 4.11
CA VAL A 308 -43.67 -25.99 4.37
C VAL A 308 -43.99 -27.26 3.56
N VAL A 309 -45.25 -27.48 3.20
CA VAL A 309 -45.67 -28.62 2.33
C VAL A 309 -45.01 -28.47 0.97
N ALA A 310 -45.08 -27.29 0.35
CA ALA A 310 -44.46 -27.05 -0.94
C ALA A 310 -42.90 -27.16 -0.88
N GLN A 311 -42.33 -26.87 0.33
CA GLN A 311 -40.86 -27.09 0.54
C GLN A 311 -40.50 -28.57 0.58
N ILE A 312 -41.36 -29.41 1.25
CA ILE A 312 -41.19 -30.86 1.27
C ILE A 312 -41.29 -31.41 -0.16
N GLU A 313 -42.32 -31.02 -0.91
CA GLU A 313 -42.49 -31.45 -2.29
C GLU A 313 -41.28 -31.07 -3.19
N GLN A 314 -40.77 -29.87 -3.03
CA GLN A 314 -39.55 -29.45 -3.74
C GLN A 314 -38.31 -30.26 -3.31
N ALA A 315 -38.13 -30.48 -2.05
CA ALA A 315 -37.01 -31.28 -1.53
C ALA A 315 -37.12 -32.75 -1.93
N GLU A 316 -38.36 -33.33 -1.91
CA GLU A 316 -38.64 -34.70 -2.39
C GLU A 316 -38.37 -34.83 -3.89
N ALA A 317 -38.63 -33.76 -4.71
CA ALA A 317 -38.27 -33.75 -6.14
C ALA A 317 -36.75 -33.80 -6.37
N TRP A 318 -35.96 -33.19 -5.51
CA TRP A 318 -34.50 -33.27 -5.57
C TRP A 318 -33.94 -34.67 -5.25
N LEU A 319 -34.68 -35.52 -4.47
CA LEU A 319 -34.25 -36.87 -4.20
C LEU A 319 -34.07 -37.74 -5.45
N ALA A 320 -34.77 -37.44 -6.54
CA ALA A 320 -34.65 -38.19 -7.78
C ALA A 320 -33.21 -38.08 -8.36
N ALA A 321 -32.54 -36.94 -8.14
CA ALA A 321 -31.19 -36.69 -8.63
C ALA A 321 -30.11 -36.86 -7.52
N HIS A 322 -30.50 -36.72 -6.26
CA HIS A 322 -29.55 -36.64 -5.12
C HIS A 322 -29.99 -37.55 -3.95
N HIS A 323 -30.27 -38.83 -4.25
CA HIS A 323 -30.80 -39.78 -3.28
C HIS A 323 -29.80 -40.15 -2.17
N ASP A 324 -28.49 -39.97 -2.39
CA ASP A 324 -27.46 -40.29 -1.40
C ASP A 324 -26.88 -39.03 -0.73
N ASP A 325 -27.62 -37.92 -0.69
CA ASP A 325 -27.19 -36.68 -0.07
C ASP A 325 -27.67 -36.56 1.38
N ALA A 326 -26.71 -36.55 2.35
CA ALA A 326 -26.98 -36.47 3.76
C ALA A 326 -27.63 -35.13 4.17
N GLY A 327 -27.27 -34.01 3.53
CA GLY A 327 -27.84 -32.69 3.79
C GLY A 327 -29.29 -32.60 3.31
N LEU A 328 -29.64 -33.21 2.17
CA LEU A 328 -31.01 -33.29 1.70
C LEU A 328 -31.89 -34.12 2.60
N MET A 329 -31.40 -35.27 3.09
CA MET A 329 -32.10 -36.09 4.07
C MET A 329 -32.33 -35.33 5.38
N LEU A 330 -31.30 -34.58 5.85
CA LEU A 330 -31.44 -33.72 7.03
C LEU A 330 -32.48 -32.62 6.82
N ALA A 331 -32.48 -31.95 5.68
CA ALA A 331 -33.45 -30.91 5.35
C ALA A 331 -34.90 -31.46 5.35
N LEU A 332 -35.13 -32.60 4.69
CA LEU A 332 -36.42 -33.30 4.71
C LEU A 332 -36.83 -33.70 6.11
N GLY A 333 -35.90 -34.23 6.92
CA GLY A 333 -36.12 -34.56 8.33
C GLY A 333 -36.60 -33.36 9.14
N LYS A 334 -35.92 -32.21 9.00
CA LYS A 334 -36.28 -30.93 9.64
C LYS A 334 -37.68 -30.44 9.24
N LEU A 335 -37.98 -30.46 7.95
CA LEU A 335 -39.25 -30.00 7.39
C LEU A 335 -40.42 -30.94 7.87
N CYS A 336 -40.22 -32.24 7.79
CA CYS A 336 -41.22 -33.24 8.28
C CYS A 336 -41.42 -33.14 9.80
N LEU A 337 -40.38 -32.92 10.58
CA LEU A 337 -40.48 -32.69 12.03
C LEU A 337 -41.35 -31.46 12.32
N HIS A 338 -41.14 -30.37 11.58
CA HIS A 338 -41.95 -29.15 11.73
C HIS A 338 -43.44 -29.39 11.41
N GLN A 339 -43.72 -30.20 10.38
CA GLN A 339 -45.10 -30.56 9.97
C GLN A 339 -45.71 -31.69 10.81
N LYS A 340 -45.03 -32.14 11.88
CA LYS A 340 -45.48 -33.24 12.78
C LYS A 340 -45.65 -34.57 12.04
N LEU A 341 -44.93 -34.74 10.92
CA LEU A 341 -44.90 -36.00 10.16
C LEU A 341 -43.83 -36.92 10.74
N TRP A 342 -44.06 -37.38 12.01
CA TRP A 342 -43.04 -38.03 12.85
C TRP A 342 -42.38 -39.23 12.19
N GLY A 343 -43.17 -40.11 11.52
CA GLY A 343 -42.61 -41.28 10.84
C GLY A 343 -41.69 -40.94 9.69
N LYS A 344 -42.10 -39.99 8.80
CA LYS A 344 -41.24 -39.50 7.70
C LYS A 344 -40.00 -38.80 8.26
N ALA A 345 -40.17 -37.96 9.31
CA ALA A 345 -39.06 -37.25 9.91
C ALA A 345 -37.98 -38.20 10.42
N GLN A 346 -38.40 -39.28 11.14
CA GLN A 346 -37.46 -40.28 11.65
C GLN A 346 -36.74 -40.99 10.50
N SER A 347 -37.49 -41.47 9.49
CA SER A 347 -36.89 -42.18 8.34
C SER A 347 -35.83 -41.34 7.62
N TYR A 348 -36.12 -40.04 7.38
CA TYR A 348 -35.16 -39.15 6.72
C TYR A 348 -33.94 -38.80 7.62
N LEU A 349 -34.12 -38.59 8.91
CA LEU A 349 -33.02 -38.34 9.84
C LEU A 349 -32.13 -39.56 10.04
N ASP A 350 -32.70 -40.77 10.12
CA ASP A 350 -31.95 -42.02 10.17
C ASP A 350 -31.16 -42.27 8.89
N ALA A 351 -31.75 -41.95 7.72
CA ALA A 351 -31.08 -42.02 6.45
C ALA A 351 -29.89 -40.99 6.38
N SER A 352 -30.13 -39.78 6.85
CA SER A 352 -29.05 -38.78 6.94
C SER A 352 -27.87 -39.26 7.80
N LEU A 353 -28.14 -39.86 8.95
CA LEU A 353 -27.10 -40.41 9.84
C LEU A 353 -26.37 -41.61 9.23
N SER A 354 -27.09 -42.44 8.46
CA SER A 354 -26.48 -43.60 7.79
C SER A 354 -25.50 -43.18 6.69
N LEU A 355 -25.77 -42.05 6.00
CA LEU A 355 -24.89 -41.50 4.99
C LEU A 355 -23.75 -40.73 5.62
N GLN A 356 -24.05 -39.80 6.52
CA GLN A 356 -23.07 -39.00 7.22
C GLN A 356 -23.53 -38.65 8.65
N PRO A 357 -22.89 -39.19 9.67
CA PRO A 357 -23.17 -38.82 11.04
C PRO A 357 -22.93 -37.33 11.29
N SER A 358 -23.95 -36.61 11.74
CA SER A 358 -23.85 -35.18 12.04
C SER A 358 -24.44 -34.83 13.37
N ARG A 359 -23.84 -33.85 14.06
CA ARG A 359 -24.38 -33.31 15.34
C ARG A 359 -25.81 -32.83 15.16
N GLU A 360 -26.11 -32.23 14.01
CA GLU A 360 -27.41 -31.64 13.75
C GLU A 360 -28.49 -32.69 13.58
N ALA A 361 -28.22 -33.77 12.85
CA ALA A 361 -29.15 -34.87 12.70
C ALA A 361 -29.47 -35.55 14.02
N TYR A 362 -28.46 -35.80 14.89
CA TYR A 362 -28.71 -36.31 16.25
C TYR A 362 -29.55 -35.33 17.09
N THR A 363 -29.30 -34.02 16.98
CA THR A 363 -30.10 -33.00 17.67
C THR A 363 -31.58 -33.04 17.23
N MET A 364 -31.81 -33.21 15.93
CA MET A 364 -33.18 -33.30 15.38
C MET A 364 -33.87 -34.59 15.84
N LEU A 365 -33.19 -35.73 15.89
CA LEU A 365 -33.75 -36.97 16.44
C LEU A 365 -34.06 -36.86 17.94
N ALA A 366 -33.21 -36.19 18.70
CA ALA A 366 -33.49 -35.90 20.11
C ALA A 366 -34.78 -35.09 20.29
N GLN A 367 -34.93 -34.02 19.50
CA GLN A 367 -36.16 -33.21 19.49
C GLN A 367 -37.39 -34.00 19.05
N LEU A 368 -37.23 -34.91 18.09
CA LEU A 368 -38.30 -35.80 17.64
C LEU A 368 -38.72 -36.74 18.80
N ALA A 369 -37.77 -37.38 19.51
CA ALA A 369 -38.03 -38.25 20.62
C ALA A 369 -38.72 -37.51 21.77
N GLU A 370 -38.35 -36.27 22.07
CA GLU A 370 -39.05 -35.41 23.03
C GLU A 370 -40.52 -35.21 22.64
N LYS A 371 -40.79 -34.89 21.37
CA LYS A 371 -42.15 -34.70 20.83
C LYS A 371 -42.98 -35.97 20.86
N GLN A 372 -42.32 -37.13 20.82
CA GLN A 372 -42.94 -38.44 20.95
C GLN A 372 -43.06 -38.92 22.42
N HIS A 373 -42.69 -38.10 23.41
CA HIS A 373 -42.66 -38.43 24.83
C HIS A 373 -41.74 -39.61 25.21
N LYS A 374 -40.56 -39.68 24.54
CA LYS A 374 -39.54 -40.72 24.77
C LYS A 374 -38.25 -40.10 25.33
N PRO A 375 -38.22 -39.75 26.62
CA PRO A 375 -37.10 -39.01 27.20
C PRO A 375 -35.77 -39.77 27.19
N ASP A 376 -35.80 -41.08 27.35
CA ASP A 376 -34.57 -41.90 27.34
C ASP A 376 -33.90 -41.94 25.97
N GLU A 377 -34.69 -42.02 24.91
CA GLU A 377 -34.18 -41.93 23.53
C GLU A 377 -33.63 -40.51 23.23
N ALA A 378 -34.34 -39.47 23.67
CA ALA A 378 -33.90 -38.07 23.50
C ALA A 378 -32.56 -37.85 24.19
N PHE A 379 -32.42 -38.33 25.44
CA PHE A 379 -31.14 -38.19 26.17
C PHE A 379 -29.98 -38.88 25.46
N LYS A 380 -30.20 -40.10 24.95
CA LYS A 380 -29.20 -40.81 24.15
C LYS A 380 -28.73 -40.00 22.94
N TYR A 381 -29.66 -39.44 22.14
CA TYR A 381 -29.35 -38.66 20.97
C TYR A 381 -28.63 -37.36 21.32
N TYR A 382 -28.97 -36.64 22.38
CA TYR A 382 -28.23 -35.48 22.85
C TYR A 382 -26.80 -35.82 23.29
N GLN A 383 -26.57 -36.96 23.94
CA GLN A 383 -25.23 -37.43 24.27
C GLN A 383 -24.39 -37.70 23.01
N LEU A 384 -24.98 -38.28 21.96
CA LEU A 384 -24.30 -38.50 20.70
C LEU A 384 -23.99 -37.17 19.98
N ALA A 385 -24.92 -36.24 20.02
CA ALA A 385 -24.70 -34.90 19.45
C ALA A 385 -23.55 -34.13 20.13
N THR A 386 -23.42 -34.24 21.47
CA THR A 386 -22.31 -33.60 22.21
C THR A 386 -20.96 -34.22 21.89
N LYS A 387 -20.88 -35.55 21.85
CA LYS A 387 -19.64 -36.28 21.46
C LYS A 387 -19.15 -35.89 20.05
N MET A 388 -20.08 -35.75 19.11
CA MET A 388 -19.74 -35.29 17.74
C MET A 388 -19.23 -33.84 17.72
N GLY A 389 -19.76 -32.97 18.59
CA GLY A 389 -19.28 -31.58 18.71
C GLY A 389 -17.86 -31.48 19.26
N GLU A 390 -17.49 -32.32 20.22
CA GLU A 390 -16.14 -32.37 20.79
C GLU A 390 -15.11 -32.90 19.78
N ALA A 391 -15.48 -33.94 19.01
CA ALA A 391 -14.60 -34.49 17.96
C ALA A 391 -14.30 -33.47 16.84
N THR A 392 -15.27 -32.66 16.45
CA THR A 392 -15.06 -31.59 15.43
C THR A 392 -14.27 -30.40 15.95
N SER A 393 -14.32 -30.11 17.25
CA SER A 393 -13.53 -29.06 17.90
C SER A 393 -12.04 -29.44 17.99
N SER A 394 -11.74 -30.71 18.34
CA SER A 394 -10.36 -31.21 18.46
C SER A 394 -9.65 -31.38 17.12
N ALA A 395 -10.38 -31.48 16.01
CA ALA A 395 -9.81 -31.56 14.66
C ALA A 395 -9.49 -30.18 14.03
N ARG A 396 -9.89 -29.08 14.67
CA ARG A 396 -9.64 -27.70 14.22
C ARG A 396 -8.55 -26.96 15.00
N THR A 397 -8.03 -27.56 16.07
CA THR A 397 -6.85 -27.09 16.83
C THR A 397 -5.59 -27.83 16.36
#